data_72d1c10eb35561cf522723de81612579
#
_entry.id   72d1c10eb35561cf522723de81612579
#
_cell.length_a   1.000
_cell.length_b   1.000
_cell.length_c   1.000
_cell.angle_alpha   90.00
_cell.angle_beta   90.00
_cell.angle_gamma   90.00
#
_symmetry.space_group_name_H-M   'P 1'
#
loop_
_entity.id
_entity.type
_entity.pdbx_description
1 polymer ?
#
loop_
_entity_poly.entity_id
_entity_poly.type
_entity_poly.pdbx_seq_one_letter_code
_entity_poly.pdbx_strand_id
1 'polypeptide(L)'
;MKQKTLTLTQLYREGAKCLGDAGIGDAALDAWYLLEYVTGISKAMYYADPDREISEKNVKRYETYIEERSRHIPLQHITGEQEFMGYSFYVNEHVLIPRQDTEVLVEEALKVIRPGMRILDMCTGSGCILFSILKMEKERYYVSNLEGMGVDISKESLAVA
;
A
#
# COMPACT_ATOMS: atom_id res chain seq x y z
N MET A 1 23.88 11.48 29.14
CA MET A 1 22.61 12.13 28.77
C MET A 1 21.57 11.03 28.60
N LYS A 2 20.47 11.05 29.38
CA LYS A 2 19.37 10.11 29.14
C LYS A 2 18.74 10.46 27.79
N GLN A 3 18.82 9.59 26.80
CA GLN A 3 18.08 9.71 25.55
C GLN A 3 16.59 9.77 25.91
N LYS A 4 15.89 10.77 25.40
CA LYS A 4 14.46 10.96 25.63
C LYS A 4 13.74 9.90 24.78
N THR A 5 13.29 8.83 25.42
CA THR A 5 12.46 7.81 24.78
C THR A 5 11.12 8.45 24.42
N LEU A 6 10.71 8.37 23.16
CA LEU A 6 9.40 8.88 22.73
C LEU A 6 8.34 7.80 22.92
N THR A 7 7.14 8.23 23.36
CA THR A 7 5.98 7.35 23.48
C THR A 7 5.18 7.31 22.18
N LEU A 8 4.32 6.29 22.03
CA LEU A 8 3.39 6.17 20.89
C LEU A 8 2.59 7.47 20.67
N THR A 9 2.01 8.01 21.75
CA THR A 9 1.21 9.25 21.68
C THR A 9 2.04 10.45 21.23
N GLN A 10 3.26 10.59 21.73
CA GLN A 10 4.13 11.69 21.34
C GLN A 10 4.49 11.60 19.87
N LEU A 11 4.93 10.42 19.44
CA LEU A 11 5.35 10.19 18.04
C LEU A 11 4.19 10.42 17.07
N TYR A 12 3.00 9.89 17.37
CA TYR A 12 1.79 10.12 16.57
C TYR A 12 1.43 11.61 16.45
N ARG A 13 1.41 12.35 17.59
CA ARG A 13 1.05 13.77 17.60
C ARG A 13 2.05 14.63 16.82
N GLU A 14 3.34 14.34 16.95
CA GLU A 14 4.40 15.04 16.22
C GLU A 14 4.26 14.80 14.71
N GLY A 15 4.02 13.55 14.29
CA GLY A 15 3.80 13.21 12.88
C GLY A 15 2.54 13.85 12.30
N ALA A 16 1.41 13.76 12.99
CA ALA A 16 0.16 14.36 12.54
C ALA A 16 0.26 15.89 12.42
N LYS A 17 0.97 16.54 13.35
CA LYS A 17 1.24 17.97 13.29
C LYS A 17 2.13 18.31 12.09
N CYS A 18 3.23 17.58 11.88
CA CYS A 18 4.15 17.81 10.77
C CYS A 18 3.44 17.71 9.41
N LEU A 19 2.61 16.68 9.22
CA LEU A 19 1.83 16.49 8.00
C LEU A 19 0.75 17.58 7.83
N GLY A 20 0.11 18.00 8.92
CA GLY A 20 -0.85 19.10 8.89
C GLY A 20 -0.20 20.43 8.49
N ASP A 21 0.96 20.75 9.07
CA ASP A 21 1.76 21.95 8.74
C ASP A 21 2.23 21.93 7.25
N ALA A 22 2.42 20.73 6.68
CA ALA A 22 2.75 20.53 5.28
C ALA A 22 1.51 20.55 4.34
N GLY A 23 0.30 20.74 4.86
CA GLY A 23 -0.94 20.84 4.07
C GLY A 23 -1.48 19.49 3.59
N ILE A 24 -1.13 18.39 4.24
CA ILE A 24 -1.72 17.07 3.96
C ILE A 24 -3.15 17.03 4.52
N GLY A 25 -4.15 16.78 3.66
CA GLY A 25 -5.56 16.81 4.04
C GLY A 25 -5.93 15.80 5.13
N ASP A 26 -5.44 14.56 5.02
CA ASP A 26 -5.70 13.47 5.96
C ASP A 26 -4.52 13.24 6.91
N ALA A 27 -3.85 14.31 7.34
CA ALA A 27 -2.62 14.29 8.13
C ALA A 27 -2.64 13.33 9.33
N ALA A 28 -3.73 13.33 10.10
CA ALA A 28 -3.87 12.45 11.27
C ALA A 28 -3.99 10.97 10.87
N LEU A 29 -4.69 10.69 9.77
CA LEU A 29 -4.89 9.33 9.26
C LEU A 29 -3.58 8.78 8.69
N ASP A 30 -2.89 9.57 7.88
CA ASP A 30 -1.60 9.19 7.29
C ASP A 30 -0.53 8.96 8.37
N ALA A 31 -0.45 9.86 9.35
CA ALA A 31 0.46 9.70 10.49
C ALA A 31 0.17 8.42 11.28
N TRP A 32 -1.11 8.08 11.45
CA TRP A 32 -1.49 6.82 12.08
C TRP A 32 -1.06 5.60 11.26
N TYR A 33 -1.36 5.55 9.97
CA TYR A 33 -0.98 4.44 9.10
C TYR A 33 0.54 4.21 9.08
N LEU A 34 1.32 5.28 9.00
CA LEU A 34 2.77 5.18 9.06
C LEU A 34 3.26 4.68 10.42
N LEU A 35 2.62 5.09 11.52
CA LEU A 35 2.96 4.59 12.87
C LEU A 35 2.67 3.09 12.99
N GLU A 36 1.48 2.65 12.57
CA GLU A 36 1.08 1.24 12.57
C GLU A 36 2.03 0.40 11.68
N TYR A 37 2.35 0.89 10.49
CA TYR A 37 3.25 0.24 9.55
C TYR A 37 4.68 0.05 10.13
N VAL A 38 5.20 1.06 10.82
CA VAL A 38 6.55 1.00 11.41
C VAL A 38 6.60 0.14 12.65
N THR A 39 5.56 0.20 13.49
CA THR A 39 5.56 -0.42 14.83
C THR A 39 4.85 -1.76 14.88
N GLY A 40 3.94 -2.05 13.95
CA GLY A 40 3.02 -3.18 13.99
C GLY A 40 1.94 -3.07 15.09
N ILE A 41 1.77 -1.88 15.70
CA ILE A 41 0.85 -1.66 16.81
C ILE A 41 -0.51 -1.24 16.27
N SER A 42 -1.53 -2.08 16.47
CA SER A 42 -2.91 -1.77 16.09
C SER A 42 -3.53 -0.66 16.94
N LYS A 43 -4.64 -0.05 16.46
CA LYS A 43 -5.40 0.94 17.22
C LYS A 43 -5.81 0.44 18.61
N ALA A 44 -6.22 -0.82 18.73
CA ALA A 44 -6.60 -1.43 20.00
C ALA A 44 -5.42 -1.44 20.99
N MET A 45 -4.22 -1.82 20.51
CA MET A 45 -3.00 -1.82 21.34
C MET A 45 -2.57 -0.39 21.73
N TYR A 46 -2.71 0.57 20.81
CA TYR A 46 -2.44 1.97 21.09
C TYR A 46 -3.34 2.51 22.21
N TYR A 47 -4.65 2.25 22.18
CA TYR A 47 -5.57 2.70 23.22
C TYR A 47 -5.37 1.96 24.55
N ALA A 48 -4.84 0.73 24.54
CA ALA A 48 -4.55 -0.02 25.75
C ALA A 48 -3.28 0.50 26.47
N ASP A 49 -2.28 1.00 25.73
CA ASP A 49 -1.01 1.49 26.27
C ASP A 49 -0.44 2.63 25.41
N PRO A 50 -1.05 3.84 25.47
CA PRO A 50 -0.66 4.99 24.64
C PRO A 50 0.71 5.57 25.00
N ASP A 51 1.19 5.33 26.21
CA ASP A 51 2.48 5.81 26.71
C ASP A 51 3.61 4.78 26.53
N ARG A 52 3.35 3.69 25.80
CA ARG A 52 4.36 2.70 25.46
C ARG A 52 5.55 3.33 24.76
N GLU A 53 6.73 3.04 25.27
CA GLU A 53 7.99 3.50 24.70
C GLU A 53 8.29 2.82 23.37
N ILE A 54 8.80 3.60 22.42
CA ILE A 54 9.17 3.14 21.07
C ILE A 54 10.68 3.06 20.94
N SER A 55 11.15 2.00 20.28
CA SER A 55 12.57 1.81 20.01
C SER A 55 13.11 2.95 19.13
N GLU A 56 14.34 3.37 19.37
CA GLU A 56 15.01 4.40 18.57
C GLU A 56 15.00 4.09 17.06
N LYS A 57 15.13 2.81 16.70
CA LYS A 57 15.06 2.35 15.31
C LYS A 57 13.71 2.70 14.68
N ASN A 58 12.61 2.43 15.38
CA ASN A 58 11.27 2.69 14.88
C ASN A 58 10.96 4.19 14.88
N VAL A 59 11.45 4.96 15.86
CA VAL A 59 11.34 6.43 15.86
C VAL A 59 11.97 6.99 14.60
N LYS A 60 13.24 6.67 14.32
CA LYS A 60 13.94 7.17 13.12
C LYS A 60 13.25 6.78 11.81
N ARG A 61 12.76 5.53 11.72
CA ARG A 61 12.05 5.06 10.54
C ARG A 61 10.74 5.84 10.33
N TYR A 62 9.99 6.06 11.40
CA TYR A 62 8.76 6.84 11.35
C TYR A 62 9.03 8.29 10.93
N GLU A 63 10.02 8.95 11.53
CA GLU A 63 10.42 10.31 11.18
C GLU A 63 10.78 10.43 9.69
N THR A 64 11.53 9.47 9.14
CA THR A 64 11.85 9.42 7.71
C THR A 64 10.59 9.36 6.85
N TYR A 65 9.63 8.50 7.20
CA TYR A 65 8.39 8.36 6.45
C TYR A 65 7.48 9.58 6.56
N ILE A 66 7.42 10.22 7.73
CA ILE A 66 6.71 11.50 7.90
C ILE A 66 7.36 12.59 7.03
N GLU A 67 8.69 12.66 6.98
CA GLU A 67 9.39 13.60 6.11
C GLU A 67 9.08 13.36 4.63
N GLU A 68 9.11 12.11 4.15
CA GLU A 68 8.75 11.76 2.79
C GLU A 68 7.30 12.14 2.49
N ARG A 69 6.38 11.82 3.40
CA ARG A 69 4.95 12.15 3.24
C ARG A 69 4.71 13.66 3.24
N SER A 70 5.43 14.41 4.06
CA SER A 70 5.35 15.89 4.09
C SER A 70 5.78 16.55 2.78
N ARG A 71 6.57 15.84 1.97
CA ARG A 71 6.92 16.22 0.59
C ARG A 71 5.88 15.79 -0.44
N HIS A 72 4.69 15.39 -0.01
CA HIS A 72 3.59 14.91 -0.83
C HIS A 72 3.85 13.58 -1.57
N ILE A 73 4.86 12.80 -1.18
CA ILE A 73 5.01 11.43 -1.68
C ILE A 73 3.80 10.63 -1.21
N PRO A 74 3.11 9.89 -2.10
CA PRO A 74 1.97 9.08 -1.73
C PRO A 74 2.29 8.06 -0.64
N LEU A 75 1.36 7.86 0.30
CA LEU A 75 1.54 6.90 1.40
C LEU A 75 1.94 5.51 0.90
N GLN A 76 1.29 5.05 -0.17
CA GLN A 76 1.53 3.74 -0.77
C GLN A 76 2.93 3.61 -1.39
N HIS A 77 3.49 4.69 -1.92
CA HIS A 77 4.88 4.66 -2.42
C HIS A 77 5.90 4.64 -1.27
N ILE A 78 5.55 5.20 -0.09
CA ILE A 78 6.40 5.16 1.11
C ILE A 78 6.38 3.76 1.72
N THR A 79 5.20 3.14 1.80
CA THR A 79 5.04 1.79 2.36
C THR A 79 5.41 0.69 1.37
N GLY A 80 5.36 0.99 0.07
CA GLY A 80 5.59 0.03 -1.02
C GLY A 80 4.41 -0.89 -1.27
N GLU A 81 3.24 -0.63 -0.67
CA GLU A 81 2.10 -1.55 -0.72
C GLU A 81 0.79 -0.83 -1.03
N GLN A 82 -0.04 -1.47 -1.84
CA GLN A 82 -1.43 -1.10 -2.09
C GLN A 82 -2.31 -2.34 -2.12
N GLU A 83 -3.38 -2.33 -1.36
CA GLU A 83 -4.42 -3.35 -1.45
C GLU A 83 -5.30 -3.10 -2.68
N PHE A 84 -5.59 -4.17 -3.44
CA PHE A 84 -6.48 -4.16 -4.59
C PHE A 84 -7.11 -5.55 -4.74
N MET A 85 -8.43 -5.65 -4.85
CA MET A 85 -9.20 -6.91 -4.89
C MET A 85 -8.90 -7.85 -3.71
N GLY A 86 -8.55 -7.30 -2.53
CA GLY A 86 -8.17 -8.07 -1.35
C GLY A 86 -6.77 -8.68 -1.39
N TYR A 87 -5.95 -8.33 -2.38
CA TYR A 87 -4.54 -8.74 -2.48
C TYR A 87 -3.62 -7.54 -2.28
N SER A 88 -2.46 -7.76 -1.62
CA SER A 88 -1.42 -6.73 -1.52
C SER A 88 -0.54 -6.75 -2.78
N PHE A 89 -0.36 -5.58 -3.39
CA PHE A 89 0.52 -5.36 -4.54
C PHE A 89 1.65 -4.43 -4.16
N TYR A 90 2.86 -4.77 -4.63
CA TYR A 90 3.98 -3.86 -4.53
C TYR A 90 3.79 -2.67 -5.47
N VAL A 91 4.04 -1.47 -4.97
CA VAL A 91 3.95 -0.22 -5.75
C VAL A 91 5.11 0.72 -5.39
N ASN A 92 5.57 1.48 -6.38
CA ASN A 92 6.57 2.52 -6.23
C ASN A 92 6.30 3.66 -7.23
N GLU A 93 7.22 4.61 -7.35
CA GLU A 93 7.09 5.78 -8.25
C GLU A 93 6.96 5.44 -9.74
N HIS A 94 7.24 4.20 -10.15
CA HIS A 94 7.18 3.79 -11.55
C HIS A 94 5.83 3.25 -11.99
N VAL A 95 4.90 3.05 -11.06
CA VAL A 95 3.56 2.52 -11.35
C VAL A 95 2.46 3.41 -10.79
N LEU A 96 1.34 3.42 -11.50
CA LEU A 96 0.12 4.03 -10.96
C LEU A 96 -0.34 3.20 -9.76
N ILE A 97 -0.63 3.86 -8.64
CA ILE A 97 -1.23 3.22 -7.47
C ILE A 97 -2.61 2.69 -7.88
N PRO A 98 -2.87 1.38 -7.72
CA PRO A 98 -4.17 0.78 -8.03
C PRO A 98 -5.32 1.53 -7.32
N ARG A 99 -6.37 1.87 -8.09
CA ARG A 99 -7.52 2.60 -7.57
C ARG A 99 -8.68 1.65 -7.36
N GLN A 100 -9.46 1.89 -6.31
CA GLN A 100 -10.64 1.10 -5.99
C GLN A 100 -11.68 1.08 -7.14
N ASP A 101 -11.85 2.19 -7.86
CA ASP A 101 -12.75 2.25 -9.02
C ASP A 101 -12.37 1.23 -10.12
N THR A 102 -11.09 0.85 -10.20
CA THR A 102 -10.59 -0.14 -11.17
C THR A 102 -10.98 -1.57 -10.79
N GLU A 103 -11.36 -1.83 -9.54
CA GLU A 103 -11.84 -3.16 -9.10
C GLU A 103 -13.10 -3.58 -9.86
N VAL A 104 -13.96 -2.61 -10.22
CA VAL A 104 -15.15 -2.85 -11.05
C VAL A 104 -14.78 -3.46 -12.41
N LEU A 105 -13.65 -3.05 -13.01
CA LEU A 105 -13.18 -3.64 -14.26
C LEU A 105 -12.84 -5.14 -14.08
N VAL A 106 -12.18 -5.49 -12.98
CA VAL A 106 -11.87 -6.89 -12.66
C VAL A 106 -13.15 -7.70 -12.47
N GLU A 107 -14.12 -7.15 -11.71
CA GLU A 107 -15.41 -7.81 -11.48
C GLU A 107 -16.18 -8.06 -12.79
N GLU A 108 -16.20 -7.09 -13.71
CA GLU A 108 -16.86 -7.23 -15.01
C GLU A 108 -16.11 -8.23 -15.92
N ALA A 109 -14.77 -8.20 -15.92
CA ALA A 109 -13.97 -9.16 -16.67
C ALA A 109 -14.24 -10.61 -16.21
N LEU A 110 -14.32 -10.84 -14.90
CA LEU A 110 -14.60 -12.16 -14.32
C LEU A 110 -15.97 -12.74 -14.73
N LYS A 111 -16.94 -11.92 -15.16
CA LYS A 111 -18.24 -12.39 -15.65
C LYS A 111 -18.14 -13.02 -17.04
N VAL A 112 -17.19 -12.59 -17.85
CA VAL A 112 -17.05 -13.04 -19.25
C VAL A 112 -15.91 -14.02 -19.48
N ILE A 113 -14.93 -14.05 -18.60
CA ILE A 113 -13.79 -14.97 -18.66
C ILE A 113 -14.24 -16.41 -18.53
N ARG A 114 -13.62 -17.31 -19.30
CA ARG A 114 -13.85 -18.76 -19.29
C ARG A 114 -12.54 -19.51 -19.26
N PRO A 115 -12.47 -20.71 -18.70
CA PRO A 115 -11.28 -21.55 -18.70
C PRO A 115 -10.69 -21.70 -20.12
N GLY A 116 -9.37 -21.61 -20.22
CA GLY A 116 -8.65 -21.72 -21.49
C GLY A 116 -8.56 -20.43 -22.33
N MET A 117 -9.13 -19.33 -21.85
CA MET A 117 -8.96 -18.02 -22.50
C MET A 117 -7.54 -17.49 -22.30
N ARG A 118 -7.12 -16.62 -23.22
CA ARG A 118 -5.88 -15.85 -23.14
C ARG A 118 -6.22 -14.39 -22.87
N ILE A 119 -5.54 -13.78 -21.91
CA ILE A 119 -5.77 -12.41 -21.48
C ILE A 119 -4.53 -11.58 -21.81
N LEU A 120 -4.73 -10.44 -22.44
CA LEU A 120 -3.70 -9.44 -22.67
C LEU A 120 -4.05 -8.18 -21.88
N ASP A 121 -3.19 -7.81 -20.94
CA ASP A 121 -3.29 -6.57 -20.16
C ASP A 121 -2.32 -5.53 -20.75
N MET A 122 -2.90 -4.54 -21.41
CA MET A 122 -2.15 -3.45 -22.04
C MET A 122 -1.96 -2.32 -21.04
N CYS A 123 -0.73 -1.85 -20.87
CA CYS A 123 -0.33 -0.87 -19.86
C CYS A 123 -0.54 -1.44 -18.44
N THR A 124 0.03 -2.61 -18.19
CA THR A 124 -0.23 -3.44 -17.00
C THR A 124 0.18 -2.75 -15.68
N GLY A 125 1.11 -1.79 -15.71
CA GLY A 125 1.58 -1.07 -14.52
C GLY A 125 2.12 -2.03 -13.46
N SER A 126 1.46 -2.05 -12.29
CA SER A 126 1.78 -3.00 -11.20
C SER A 126 1.29 -4.43 -11.43
N GLY A 127 0.63 -4.69 -12.55
CA GLY A 127 0.02 -5.98 -12.84
C GLY A 127 -1.28 -6.27 -12.07
N CYS A 128 -1.78 -5.34 -11.28
CA CYS A 128 -2.87 -5.57 -10.33
C CYS A 128 -4.14 -6.12 -10.98
N ILE A 129 -4.52 -5.67 -12.20
CA ILE A 129 -5.70 -6.15 -12.90
C ILE A 129 -5.49 -7.60 -13.33
N LEU A 130 -4.42 -7.87 -14.09
CA LEU A 130 -4.14 -9.18 -14.63
C LEU A 130 -3.96 -10.24 -13.54
N PHE A 131 -3.12 -9.94 -12.53
CA PHE A 131 -2.85 -10.89 -11.44
C PHE A 131 -4.10 -11.16 -10.58
N SER A 132 -4.93 -10.15 -10.33
CA SER A 132 -6.19 -10.36 -9.61
C SER A 132 -7.12 -11.29 -10.36
N ILE A 133 -7.29 -11.08 -11.69
CA ILE A 133 -8.11 -11.96 -12.52
C ILE A 133 -7.58 -13.41 -12.50
N LEU A 134 -6.29 -13.61 -12.77
CA LEU A 134 -5.69 -14.94 -12.80
C LEU A 134 -5.79 -15.65 -11.46
N LYS A 135 -5.59 -14.93 -10.36
CA LYS A 135 -5.63 -15.48 -9.01
C LYS A 135 -7.06 -15.83 -8.59
N MET A 136 -8.03 -14.93 -8.80
CA MET A 136 -9.43 -15.17 -8.46
C MET A 136 -10.03 -16.31 -9.29
N GLU A 137 -9.71 -16.41 -10.58
CA GLU A 137 -10.14 -17.54 -11.41
C GLU A 137 -9.52 -18.87 -10.96
N LYS A 138 -8.26 -18.86 -10.55
CA LYS A 138 -7.61 -20.05 -9.98
C LYS A 138 -8.25 -20.48 -8.66
N GLU A 139 -8.66 -19.56 -7.84
CA GLU A 139 -9.38 -19.83 -6.57
C GLU A 139 -10.80 -20.34 -6.83
N ARG A 140 -11.46 -19.84 -7.88
CA ARG A 140 -12.83 -20.24 -8.27
C ARG A 140 -12.90 -21.60 -8.95
N TYR A 141 -11.92 -21.91 -9.78
CA TYR A 141 -11.84 -23.15 -10.53
C TYR A 141 -10.51 -23.85 -10.23
N TYR A 142 -10.54 -25.03 -9.66
CA TYR A 142 -9.36 -25.83 -9.30
C TYR A 142 -8.38 -26.05 -10.47
N VAL A 143 -8.85 -25.90 -11.72
CA VAL A 143 -8.07 -25.98 -12.96
C VAL A 143 -8.54 -24.88 -13.91
N SER A 144 -7.94 -23.68 -13.83
CA SER A 144 -8.09 -22.69 -14.88
C SER A 144 -6.83 -22.71 -15.75
N ASN A 145 -6.98 -23.11 -17.01
CA ASN A 145 -5.91 -23.01 -18.00
C ASN A 145 -5.87 -21.60 -18.62
N LEU A 146 -6.01 -20.56 -17.77
CA LEU A 146 -5.89 -19.17 -18.20
C LEU A 146 -4.42 -18.84 -18.44
N GLU A 147 -4.15 -18.21 -19.57
CA GLU A 147 -2.86 -17.61 -19.86
C GLU A 147 -2.99 -16.10 -19.83
N GLY A 148 -2.12 -15.42 -19.09
CA GLY A 148 -2.09 -13.97 -19.00
C GLY A 148 -0.77 -13.42 -19.52
N MET A 149 -0.84 -12.28 -20.23
CA MET A 149 0.31 -11.50 -20.64
C MET A 149 0.07 -10.05 -20.29
N GLY A 150 0.94 -9.48 -19.44
CA GLY A 150 1.00 -8.04 -19.19
C GLY A 150 2.05 -7.39 -20.08
N VAL A 151 1.73 -6.22 -20.63
CA VAL A 151 2.69 -5.41 -21.40
C VAL A 151 2.64 -3.97 -20.92
N ASP A 152 3.79 -3.32 -20.91
CA ASP A 152 3.92 -1.90 -20.57
C ASP A 152 5.03 -1.27 -21.39
N ILE A 153 4.93 0.04 -21.65
CA ILE A 153 5.98 0.79 -22.33
C ILE A 153 7.17 1.06 -21.39
N SER A 154 6.91 1.16 -20.07
CA SER A 154 7.93 1.36 -19.05
C SER A 154 8.52 0.01 -18.64
N LYS A 155 9.84 -0.09 -18.77
CA LYS A 155 10.59 -1.26 -18.26
C LYS A 155 10.59 -1.29 -16.74
N GLU A 156 10.57 -0.14 -16.11
CA GLU A 156 10.51 0.02 -14.67
C GLU A 156 9.18 -0.48 -14.11
N SER A 157 8.07 -0.19 -14.80
CA SER A 157 6.75 -0.74 -14.45
C SER A 157 6.71 -2.26 -14.58
N LEU A 158 7.28 -2.82 -15.66
CA LEU A 158 7.37 -4.27 -15.85
C LEU A 158 8.26 -4.96 -14.80
N ALA A 159 9.20 -4.24 -14.20
CA ALA A 159 10.01 -4.77 -13.12
C ALA A 159 9.26 -4.78 -11.77
N VAL A 160 8.18 -4.00 -11.66
CA VAL A 160 7.26 -3.98 -10.49
C VAL A 160 6.25 -5.11 -10.60
N ALA A 161 5.69 -5.34 -11.80
CA ALA A 161 4.73 -6.40 -12.09
C ALA A 161 5.38 -7.80 -12.09
#